data_e9dbefd96589b5ace94243106ea23194
#
_entry.id   e9dbefd96589b5ace94243106ea23194
#
_cell.length_a   1.000
_cell.length_b   1.000
_cell.length_c   1.000
_cell.angle_alpha   90.00
_cell.angle_beta   90.00
_cell.angle_gamma   90.00
#
_symmetry.space_group_name_H-M   'P 1'
#
loop_
_entity.id
_entity.type
_entity.pdbx_description
1 polymer ?
#
loop_
_entity_poly.entity_id
_entity_poly.type
_entity_poly.pdbx_seq_one_letter_code
_entity_poly.pdbx_strand_id
1 'polypeptide(L)'
;MRKLFTVLTACAAAFALTACGSSTTAATEAAKTEAATEAAKEETTEAAKETEAAAEELAKVGDFPSETITLVCPFSAGGGTDIGARNMATSLSEILGVNVVVENQPGSNGWIAWTDLITGDYKDGYTIGLINHNFVYGELDPVNTREYNLDDVQVLANQVLDYNVMAFRSDESRFTDLESFIEYAKENPVLIASMAEGITDGDSTTAEWFNQTFGTQIKVVPVDGTSDARAMFLAGDTDVYFASVADVKASYDAGEMNVVCVFAEERSSFLPEIPTIKEATGEEFYAYAARGYFYPAGVDEEIVSFMTDAMLKAMEDPAYIENMHALGLELDNTSGAEYEELLGAQADTRKRIWGVE
;
A
#
# COMPACT_ATOMS: atom_id res chain seq x y z
N MET A 1 7.59 38.67 -40.07
CA MET A 1 7.84 38.28 -41.48
C MET A 1 7.81 36.76 -41.56
N ARG A 2 6.69 36.25 -42.16
CA ARG A 2 6.63 35.36 -43.34
C ARG A 2 7.36 34.01 -43.15
N LYS A 3 6.84 32.84 -43.38
CA LYS A 3 5.63 32.20 -44.03
C LYS A 3 5.68 30.73 -43.65
N LEU A 4 4.62 30.10 -43.19
CA LEU A 4 3.71 29.22 -43.96
C LEU A 4 4.37 28.27 -44.98
N PHE A 5 4.19 26.94 -44.80
CA PHE A 5 3.62 26.10 -45.87
C PHE A 5 3.17 24.74 -45.32
N THR A 6 1.92 24.46 -45.64
CA THR A 6 1.13 23.26 -45.49
C THR A 6 1.41 22.31 -46.65
N VAL A 7 1.40 20.99 -46.48
CA VAL A 7 0.89 20.05 -47.51
C VAL A 7 0.30 18.80 -46.85
N LEU A 8 -0.93 18.60 -47.18
CA LEU A 8 -1.79 17.41 -47.05
C LEU A 8 -1.46 16.41 -48.16
N THR A 9 -1.50 15.10 -47.93
CA THR A 9 -2.01 14.14 -48.93
C THR A 9 -2.52 12.87 -48.28
N ALA A 10 -3.79 12.57 -48.53
CA ALA A 10 -4.47 11.33 -48.28
C ALA A 10 -4.30 10.37 -49.46
N CYS A 11 -4.31 9.08 -49.20
CA CYS A 11 -4.69 8.07 -50.22
C CYS A 11 -5.38 6.88 -49.54
N ALA A 12 -6.65 6.75 -49.85
CA ALA A 12 -7.46 5.57 -49.65
C ALA A 12 -7.37 4.67 -50.89
N ALA A 13 -7.38 3.36 -50.69
CA ALA A 13 -7.80 2.43 -51.74
C ALA A 13 -8.41 1.17 -51.11
N ALA A 14 -9.67 1.02 -51.36
CA ALA A 14 -10.46 -0.19 -51.15
C ALA A 14 -10.29 -1.13 -52.37
N PHE A 15 -10.36 -2.44 -52.15
CA PHE A 15 -10.80 -3.37 -53.16
C PHE A 15 -11.62 -4.51 -52.54
N ALA A 16 -12.73 -4.76 -53.19
CA ALA A 16 -13.79 -5.68 -52.84
C ALA A 16 -13.81 -6.93 -53.73
N LEU A 17 -14.43 -8.00 -53.19
CA LEU A 17 -15.26 -9.02 -53.87
C LEU A 17 -14.63 -10.02 -54.86
N THR A 18 -14.90 -11.32 -54.58
CA THR A 18 -15.74 -12.26 -55.35
C THR A 18 -15.76 -13.60 -54.62
N ALA A 19 -16.75 -14.16 -54.33
CA ALA A 19 -17.98 -14.90 -54.53
C ALA A 19 -17.85 -16.21 -55.39
N CYS A 20 -18.68 -17.22 -54.96
CA CYS A 20 -19.12 -18.47 -55.57
C CYS A 20 -18.22 -19.71 -55.31
N GLY A 21 -18.75 -20.85 -54.92
CA GLY A 21 -20.08 -21.45 -54.86
C GLY A 21 -20.04 -22.93 -54.58
N SER A 22 -21.22 -23.43 -54.21
CA SER A 22 -21.75 -24.80 -54.35
C SER A 22 -21.41 -25.84 -53.26
N SER A 23 -22.28 -26.09 -52.36
CA SER A 23 -23.46 -27.03 -52.26
C SER A 23 -23.14 -28.49 -51.92
N THR A 24 -23.96 -28.97 -50.99
CA THR A 24 -24.36 -30.35 -50.66
C THR A 24 -23.47 -31.13 -49.69
N THR A 25 -23.90 -31.32 -48.45
CA THR A 25 -24.78 -32.40 -47.99
C THR A 25 -25.15 -32.16 -46.52
N ALA A 26 -26.44 -32.15 -46.28
CA ALA A 26 -27.03 -32.06 -44.96
C ALA A 26 -27.22 -33.46 -44.34
N ALA A 27 -27.44 -33.47 -43.05
CA ALA A 27 -27.95 -34.56 -42.22
C ALA A 27 -26.92 -35.59 -41.70
N THR A 28 -26.43 -35.40 -40.51
CA THR A 28 -26.36 -36.37 -39.42
C THR A 28 -25.48 -35.85 -38.26
N GLU A 29 -25.90 -34.76 -37.58
CA GLU A 29 -25.18 -34.28 -36.36
C GLU A 29 -26.05 -33.44 -35.43
N ALA A 30 -27.40 -33.69 -35.44
CA ALA A 30 -28.32 -32.93 -34.60
C ALA A 30 -28.72 -33.67 -33.29
N ALA A 31 -28.16 -34.87 -33.01
CA ALA A 31 -28.56 -35.69 -31.86
C ALA A 31 -27.49 -35.82 -30.76
N LYS A 32 -26.34 -35.17 -30.87
CA LYS A 32 -25.27 -35.19 -29.84
C LYS A 32 -25.03 -33.88 -29.13
N THR A 33 -25.69 -32.79 -29.52
CA THR A 33 -25.48 -31.48 -28.97
C THR A 33 -26.48 -31.12 -27.86
N GLU A 34 -27.62 -31.78 -27.78
CA GLU A 34 -28.61 -31.51 -26.71
C GLU A 34 -28.29 -32.19 -25.36
N ALA A 35 -27.62 -33.35 -25.38
CA ALA A 35 -27.24 -34.04 -24.13
C ALA A 35 -26.00 -33.42 -23.42
N ALA A 36 -25.16 -32.68 -24.15
CA ALA A 36 -24.01 -31.98 -23.58
C ALA A 36 -24.36 -30.57 -22.99
N THR A 37 -25.48 -30.02 -23.43
CA THR A 37 -25.96 -28.70 -22.96
C THR A 37 -26.79 -28.77 -21.66
N GLU A 38 -27.42 -29.93 -21.40
CA GLU A 38 -28.15 -30.14 -20.14
C GLU A 38 -27.21 -30.51 -18.99
N ALA A 39 -26.16 -31.33 -19.23
CA ALA A 39 -25.16 -31.64 -18.20
C ALA A 39 -24.31 -30.44 -17.78
N ALA A 40 -23.98 -29.52 -18.73
CA ALA A 40 -23.26 -28.30 -18.44
C ALA A 40 -24.11 -27.21 -17.73
N LYS A 41 -25.44 -27.32 -17.81
CA LYS A 41 -26.36 -26.44 -17.07
C LYS A 41 -26.64 -26.91 -15.64
N GLU A 42 -26.58 -28.20 -15.38
CA GLU A 42 -26.74 -28.73 -14.01
C GLU A 42 -25.44 -28.52 -13.19
N GLU A 43 -24.25 -28.74 -13.75
CA GLU A 43 -22.99 -28.44 -13.05
C GLU A 43 -22.79 -26.94 -12.76
N THR A 44 -23.23 -26.04 -13.66
CA THR A 44 -23.15 -24.59 -13.41
C THR A 44 -24.17 -24.11 -12.37
N THR A 45 -25.27 -24.86 -12.18
CA THR A 45 -26.32 -24.49 -11.21
C THR A 45 -26.00 -25.05 -9.82
N GLU A 46 -25.24 -26.13 -9.73
CA GLU A 46 -24.78 -26.70 -8.45
C GLU A 46 -23.55 -25.92 -7.93
N ALA A 47 -22.59 -25.55 -8.79
CA ALA A 47 -21.46 -24.69 -8.42
C ALA A 47 -21.91 -23.26 -8.01
N ALA A 48 -22.95 -22.73 -8.65
CA ALA A 48 -23.55 -21.44 -8.25
C ALA A 48 -24.35 -21.51 -6.94
N LYS A 49 -24.80 -22.71 -6.54
CA LYS A 49 -25.49 -22.92 -5.26
C LYS A 49 -24.54 -23.23 -4.10
N GLU A 50 -23.34 -23.75 -4.35
CA GLU A 50 -22.31 -23.93 -3.31
C GLU A 50 -21.56 -22.64 -2.99
N THR A 51 -21.54 -21.65 -3.90
CA THR A 51 -20.94 -20.32 -3.66
C THR A 51 -21.89 -19.37 -2.92
N GLU A 52 -23.18 -19.71 -2.79
CA GLU A 52 -24.18 -18.91 -2.06
C GLU A 52 -24.34 -19.33 -0.57
N ALA A 53 -23.55 -20.27 -0.10
CA ALA A 53 -23.67 -20.83 1.25
C ALA A 53 -22.43 -20.55 2.09
N ALA A 54 -22.14 -19.27 2.41
CA ALA A 54 -21.51 -18.77 3.63
C ALA A 54 -21.10 -17.29 3.52
N ALA A 55 -21.93 -16.41 3.03
CA ALA A 55 -21.82 -15.02 3.43
C ALA A 55 -22.50 -14.89 4.79
N GLU A 56 -21.76 -15.04 5.86
CA GLU A 56 -22.21 -14.68 7.19
C GLU A 56 -22.59 -13.20 7.14
N GLU A 57 -23.90 -12.93 7.17
CA GLU A 57 -24.43 -11.57 7.05
C GLU A 57 -24.00 -10.81 8.31
N LEU A 58 -23.25 -9.71 8.15
CA LEU A 58 -22.84 -8.87 9.27
C LEU A 58 -24.07 -8.39 10.04
N ALA A 59 -24.07 -8.59 11.35
CA ALA A 59 -25.17 -8.17 12.20
C ALA A 59 -25.24 -6.66 12.25
N LYS A 60 -26.27 -6.04 11.64
CA LYS A 60 -26.44 -4.59 11.60
C LYS A 60 -26.61 -3.99 12.99
N VAL A 61 -26.08 -2.80 13.20
CA VAL A 61 -26.26 -1.99 14.40
C VAL A 61 -27.46 -1.07 14.21
N GLY A 62 -28.64 -1.52 14.58
CA GLY A 62 -29.87 -0.79 14.31
C GLY A 62 -30.09 -0.56 12.81
N ASP A 63 -30.23 0.71 12.41
CA ASP A 63 -30.36 1.11 11.00
C ASP A 63 -29.00 1.48 10.36
N PHE A 64 -27.88 1.37 11.09
CA PHE A 64 -26.55 1.70 10.58
C PHE A 64 -25.95 0.53 9.75
N PRO A 65 -25.31 0.81 8.59
CA PRO A 65 -25.33 2.09 7.88
C PRO A 65 -26.57 2.22 6.99
N SER A 66 -27.13 3.43 6.87
CA SER A 66 -28.26 3.76 6.00
C SER A 66 -27.96 4.88 4.99
N GLU A 67 -26.81 5.53 5.15
CA GLU A 67 -26.35 6.66 4.33
C GLU A 67 -24.96 6.39 3.75
N THR A 68 -24.46 7.33 2.94
CA THR A 68 -23.10 7.25 2.37
C THR A 68 -22.05 7.36 3.47
N ILE A 69 -21.06 6.46 3.44
CA ILE A 69 -19.87 6.51 4.31
C ILE A 69 -18.74 7.21 3.56
N THR A 70 -18.01 8.08 4.25
CA THR A 70 -16.83 8.77 3.71
C THR A 70 -15.54 8.23 4.33
N LEU A 71 -14.61 7.80 3.50
CA LEU A 71 -13.24 7.49 3.88
C LEU A 71 -12.37 8.72 3.61
N VAL A 72 -11.88 9.37 4.66
CA VAL A 72 -11.01 10.55 4.54
C VAL A 72 -9.56 10.10 4.42
N CYS A 73 -8.98 10.30 3.24
CA CYS A 73 -7.58 10.00 2.95
C CYS A 73 -6.72 11.25 3.21
N PRO A 74 -5.77 11.24 4.16
CA PRO A 74 -4.97 12.39 4.54
C PRO A 74 -3.87 12.75 3.53
N PHE A 75 -3.89 12.11 2.35
CA PHE A 75 -2.87 12.25 1.31
C PHE A 75 -3.48 12.55 -0.05
N SER A 76 -2.63 12.97 -0.99
CA SER A 76 -3.05 13.31 -2.35
C SER A 76 -3.60 12.09 -3.11
N ALA A 77 -4.54 12.34 -3.99
CA ALA A 77 -5.12 11.32 -4.87
C ALA A 77 -4.05 10.67 -5.77
N GLY A 78 -4.20 9.37 -6.01
CA GLY A 78 -3.32 8.57 -6.86
C GLY A 78 -2.07 8.02 -6.17
N GLY A 79 -1.84 8.32 -4.89
CA GLY A 79 -0.83 7.66 -4.07
C GLY A 79 -1.29 6.29 -3.56
N GLY A 80 -0.35 5.46 -3.07
CA GLY A 80 -0.65 4.10 -2.59
C GLY A 80 -1.75 4.05 -1.54
N THR A 81 -1.80 5.01 -0.61
CA THR A 81 -2.85 5.11 0.41
C THR A 81 -4.22 5.39 -0.21
N ASP A 82 -4.31 6.31 -1.18
CA ASP A 82 -5.56 6.64 -1.87
C ASP A 82 -6.08 5.46 -2.71
N ILE A 83 -5.17 4.78 -3.41
CA ILE A 83 -5.54 3.61 -4.22
C ILE A 83 -6.05 2.47 -3.32
N GLY A 84 -5.37 2.20 -2.20
CA GLY A 84 -5.83 1.23 -1.21
C GLY A 84 -7.21 1.60 -0.64
N ALA A 85 -7.42 2.87 -0.29
CA ALA A 85 -8.71 3.37 0.19
C ALA A 85 -9.85 3.20 -0.83
N ARG A 86 -9.59 3.41 -2.13
CA ARG A 86 -10.59 3.21 -3.18
C ARG A 86 -10.95 1.74 -3.39
N ASN A 87 -9.98 0.83 -3.25
CA ASN A 87 -10.26 -0.61 -3.25
C ASN A 87 -11.15 -0.97 -2.06
N MET A 88 -10.82 -0.50 -0.85
CA MET A 88 -11.64 -0.71 0.35
C MET A 88 -13.04 -0.14 0.19
N ALA A 89 -13.18 1.09 -0.34
CA ALA A 89 -14.47 1.73 -0.58
C ALA A 89 -15.35 0.91 -1.53
N THR A 90 -14.77 0.30 -2.56
CA THR A 90 -15.49 -0.56 -3.50
C THR A 90 -16.03 -1.80 -2.79
N SER A 91 -15.17 -2.55 -2.09
CA SER A 91 -15.58 -3.78 -1.39
C SER A 91 -16.56 -3.50 -0.24
N LEU A 92 -16.34 -2.42 0.52
CA LEU A 92 -17.29 -2.01 1.57
C LEU A 92 -18.65 -1.60 1.00
N SER A 93 -18.70 -0.94 -0.16
CA SER A 93 -19.99 -0.59 -0.79
C SER A 93 -20.81 -1.83 -1.13
N GLU A 94 -20.14 -2.90 -1.59
CA GLU A 94 -20.79 -4.18 -1.90
C GLU A 94 -21.26 -4.90 -0.63
N ILE A 95 -20.43 -4.94 0.42
CA ILE A 95 -20.72 -5.61 1.68
C ILE A 95 -21.85 -4.90 2.45
N LEU A 96 -21.80 -3.57 2.51
CA LEU A 96 -22.69 -2.76 3.34
C LEU A 96 -24.00 -2.38 2.63
N GLY A 97 -24.02 -2.44 1.30
CA GLY A 97 -25.18 -2.03 0.48
C GLY A 97 -25.46 -0.53 0.49
N VAL A 98 -24.48 0.29 0.87
CA VAL A 98 -24.50 1.75 0.81
C VAL A 98 -23.31 2.26 0.03
N ASN A 99 -23.35 3.51 -0.45
CA ASN A 99 -22.19 4.11 -1.09
C ASN A 99 -21.07 4.34 -0.08
N VAL A 100 -19.84 3.97 -0.43
CA VAL A 100 -18.62 4.36 0.29
C VAL A 100 -17.76 5.17 -0.66
N VAL A 101 -17.39 6.37 -0.26
CA VAL A 101 -16.62 7.32 -1.09
C VAL A 101 -15.31 7.69 -0.43
N VAL A 102 -14.30 8.04 -1.25
CA VAL A 102 -13.00 8.51 -0.74
C VAL A 102 -12.90 10.00 -0.98
N GLU A 103 -12.62 10.75 0.10
CA GLU A 103 -12.30 12.17 0.08
C GLU A 103 -10.83 12.38 0.45
N ASN A 104 -10.07 13.08 -0.42
CA ASN A 104 -8.68 13.38 -0.16
C ASN A 104 -8.54 14.74 0.52
N GLN A 105 -7.91 14.77 1.70
CA GLN A 105 -7.65 15.99 2.48
C GLN A 105 -6.15 16.08 2.82
N PRO A 106 -5.27 16.35 1.83
CA PRO A 106 -3.83 16.33 2.02
C PRO A 106 -3.33 17.57 2.76
N GLY A 107 -2.18 17.40 3.42
CA GLY A 107 -1.41 18.52 3.99
C GLY A 107 -0.82 18.21 5.35
N SER A 108 0.31 18.84 5.63
CA SER A 108 1.08 18.69 6.86
C SER A 108 1.33 17.22 7.24
N ASN A 109 1.69 16.39 6.24
CA ASN A 109 1.95 14.95 6.39
C ASN A 109 0.77 14.17 7.03
N GLY A 110 -0.48 14.53 6.67
CA GLY A 110 -1.71 13.94 7.19
C GLY A 110 -2.39 14.73 8.31
N TRP A 111 -1.67 15.60 8.99
CA TRP A 111 -2.16 16.26 10.20
C TRP A 111 -3.30 17.26 9.99
N ILE A 112 -3.53 17.75 8.77
CA ILE A 112 -4.73 18.58 8.49
C ILE A 112 -5.98 17.73 8.64
N ALA A 113 -6.04 16.57 7.98
CA ALA A 113 -7.17 15.67 8.05
C ALA A 113 -7.38 15.10 9.45
N TRP A 114 -6.32 14.62 10.10
CA TRP A 114 -6.43 14.01 11.42
C TRP A 114 -6.92 15.00 12.47
N THR A 115 -6.41 16.24 12.46
CA THR A 115 -6.88 17.30 13.38
C THR A 115 -8.35 17.61 13.12
N ASP A 116 -8.77 17.74 11.87
CA ASP A 116 -10.18 17.98 11.51
C ASP A 116 -11.09 16.85 12.02
N LEU A 117 -10.70 15.59 11.80
CA LEU A 117 -11.47 14.43 12.24
C LEU A 117 -11.57 14.32 13.75
N ILE A 118 -10.49 14.56 14.49
CA ILE A 118 -10.46 14.47 15.96
C ILE A 118 -11.27 15.59 16.60
N THR A 119 -11.18 16.80 16.06
CA THR A 119 -11.83 18.00 16.65
C THR A 119 -13.24 18.24 16.14
N GLY A 120 -13.62 17.61 15.01
CA GLY A 120 -14.92 17.74 14.39
C GLY A 120 -16.01 16.91 15.06
N ASP A 121 -17.23 17.01 14.54
CA ASP A 121 -18.40 16.27 15.03
C ASP A 121 -18.66 15.05 14.11
N TYR A 122 -17.72 14.09 14.11
CA TYR A 122 -17.74 12.88 13.26
C TYR A 122 -17.97 11.60 14.08
N LYS A 123 -18.88 11.66 15.10
CA LYS A 123 -19.09 10.53 16.01
C LYS A 123 -20.29 9.65 15.65
N ASP A 124 -20.88 9.89 14.49
CA ASP A 124 -22.06 9.15 13.99
C ASP A 124 -21.71 7.85 13.24
N GLY A 125 -20.40 7.60 13.00
CA GLY A 125 -19.91 6.42 12.30
C GLY A 125 -19.87 6.53 10.76
N TYR A 126 -20.30 7.66 10.17
CA TYR A 126 -20.32 7.82 8.72
C TYR A 126 -19.05 8.44 8.13
N THR A 127 -18.12 8.88 8.97
CA THR A 127 -16.82 9.40 8.53
C THR A 127 -15.68 8.63 9.19
N ILE A 128 -14.86 7.99 8.37
CA ILE A 128 -13.74 7.14 8.77
C ILE A 128 -12.45 7.77 8.27
N GLY A 129 -11.48 7.97 9.14
CA GLY A 129 -10.15 8.43 8.77
C GLY A 129 -9.22 7.29 8.35
N LEU A 130 -8.34 7.55 7.40
CA LEU A 130 -7.17 6.71 7.20
C LEU A 130 -6.04 7.19 8.10
N ILE A 131 -5.34 6.24 8.72
CA ILE A 131 -4.21 6.48 9.61
C ILE A 131 -3.00 5.69 9.16
N ASN A 132 -1.82 6.21 9.40
CA ASN A 132 -0.57 5.50 9.26
C ASN A 132 0.40 5.89 10.40
N HIS A 133 1.58 5.28 10.38
CA HIS A 133 2.63 5.51 11.36
C HIS A 133 3.06 6.99 11.52
N ASN A 134 2.82 7.87 10.55
CA ASN A 134 3.13 9.30 10.69
C ASN A 134 2.29 9.96 11.79
N PHE A 135 1.14 9.40 12.12
CA PHE A 135 0.32 9.88 13.22
C PHE A 135 1.06 9.75 14.56
N VAL A 136 1.63 8.58 14.85
CA VAL A 136 2.38 8.35 16.10
C VAL A 136 3.73 9.05 16.14
N TYR A 137 4.25 9.51 15.00
CA TYR A 137 5.49 10.29 14.97
C TYR A 137 5.28 11.77 15.29
N GLY A 138 4.04 12.24 15.23
CA GLY A 138 3.73 13.64 15.52
C GLY A 138 4.09 14.06 16.95
N GLU A 139 3.94 13.17 17.92
CA GLU A 139 4.35 13.44 19.32
C GLU A 139 5.88 13.47 19.50
N LEU A 140 6.63 12.85 18.58
CA LEU A 140 8.09 12.79 18.63
C LEU A 140 8.78 13.96 17.91
N ASP A 141 8.03 14.79 17.19
CA ASP A 141 8.60 15.92 16.46
C ASP A 141 9.09 17.02 17.43
N PRO A 142 10.40 17.26 17.59
CA PRO A 142 10.92 18.22 18.53
C PRO A 142 10.67 19.68 18.14
N VAL A 143 10.30 19.91 16.86
CA VAL A 143 10.09 21.26 16.32
C VAL A 143 8.60 21.59 16.25
N ASN A 144 7.75 20.59 16.00
CA ASN A 144 6.34 20.78 15.75
C ASN A 144 5.51 19.64 16.37
N THR A 145 5.75 19.40 17.66
CA THR A 145 5.05 18.37 18.45
C THR A 145 3.54 18.49 18.30
N ARG A 146 2.88 17.38 18.00
CA ARG A 146 1.44 17.33 17.87
C ARG A 146 0.76 17.07 19.22
N GLU A 147 -0.44 17.60 19.35
CA GLU A 147 -1.21 17.53 20.59
C GLU A 147 -1.96 16.19 20.73
N TYR A 148 -2.37 15.59 19.60
CA TYR A 148 -3.19 14.37 19.55
C TYR A 148 -2.31 13.13 19.37
N ASN A 149 -2.79 12.02 19.96
CA ASN A 149 -2.14 10.72 19.95
C ASN A 149 -3.17 9.57 19.81
N LEU A 150 -2.75 8.32 20.03
CA LEU A 150 -3.63 7.15 19.87
C LEU A 150 -4.82 7.14 20.85
N ASP A 151 -4.76 7.83 21.99
CA ASP A 151 -5.89 7.95 22.91
C ASP A 151 -7.05 8.78 22.34
N ASP A 152 -6.80 9.59 21.31
CA ASP A 152 -7.78 10.45 20.65
C ASP A 152 -8.53 9.76 19.50
N VAL A 153 -8.21 8.50 19.24
CA VAL A 153 -8.74 7.72 18.11
C VAL A 153 -9.16 6.31 18.55
N GLN A 154 -10.05 5.70 17.76
CA GLN A 154 -10.43 4.29 17.88
C GLN A 154 -9.99 3.61 16.59
N VAL A 155 -8.86 2.89 16.60
CA VAL A 155 -8.35 2.20 15.43
C VAL A 155 -9.26 1.02 15.06
N LEU A 156 -9.48 0.82 13.77
CA LEU A 156 -10.33 -0.24 13.21
C LEU A 156 -9.47 -1.43 12.78
N ALA A 157 -8.98 -1.37 11.57
CA ALA A 157 -8.19 -2.43 10.97
C ALA A 157 -6.99 -1.84 10.20
N ASN A 158 -5.86 -2.52 10.27
CA ASN A 158 -4.75 -2.31 9.35
C ASN A 158 -5.10 -2.94 8.00
N GLN A 159 -4.78 -2.27 6.94
CA GLN A 159 -5.03 -2.75 5.58
C GLN A 159 -3.75 -3.25 4.92
N VAL A 160 -2.66 -2.58 5.19
CA VAL A 160 -1.38 -2.81 4.52
C VAL A 160 -0.25 -2.74 5.53
N LEU A 161 0.64 -3.71 5.45
CA LEU A 161 1.92 -3.69 6.12
C LEU A 161 3.02 -3.75 5.05
N ASP A 162 3.46 -2.58 4.62
CA ASP A 162 4.41 -2.43 3.52
C ASP A 162 5.82 -2.27 4.09
N TYR A 163 6.59 -3.36 4.08
CA TYR A 163 7.93 -3.39 4.64
C TYR A 163 8.93 -2.59 3.80
N ASN A 164 9.85 -1.95 4.48
CA ASN A 164 10.95 -1.26 3.83
C ASN A 164 12.06 -2.24 3.44
N VAL A 165 12.81 -1.85 2.43
CA VAL A 165 13.95 -2.59 1.88
C VAL A 165 15.14 -1.65 1.72
N MET A 166 16.31 -2.25 1.55
CA MET A 166 17.52 -1.58 1.09
C MET A 166 17.85 -2.01 -0.32
N ALA A 167 18.09 -1.04 -1.21
CA ALA A 167 18.42 -1.31 -2.59
C ALA A 167 19.69 -0.56 -3.05
N PHE A 168 20.43 -1.20 -3.94
CA PHE A 168 21.57 -0.66 -4.66
C PHE A 168 21.24 -0.52 -6.14
N ARG A 169 21.88 0.42 -6.85
CA ARG A 169 21.78 0.46 -8.30
C ARG A 169 22.37 -0.81 -8.92
N SER A 170 21.85 -1.25 -10.04
CA SER A 170 22.36 -2.42 -10.75
C SER A 170 23.78 -2.25 -11.28
N ASP A 171 24.27 -1.01 -11.45
CA ASP A 171 25.63 -0.67 -11.87
C ASP A 171 26.57 -0.34 -10.71
N GLU A 172 26.12 -0.49 -9.46
CA GLU A 172 26.96 -0.28 -8.28
C GLU A 172 28.10 -1.31 -8.22
N SER A 173 29.32 -0.85 -8.05
CA SER A 173 30.51 -1.69 -8.05
C SER A 173 31.37 -1.61 -6.78
N ARG A 174 31.07 -0.66 -5.88
CA ARG A 174 31.79 -0.46 -4.62
C ARG A 174 31.42 -1.52 -3.59
N PHE A 175 30.17 -1.98 -3.66
CA PHE A 175 29.59 -3.00 -2.81
C PHE A 175 28.47 -3.72 -3.59
N THR A 176 28.32 -5.03 -3.37
CA THR A 176 27.37 -5.88 -4.12
C THR A 176 26.35 -6.58 -3.25
N ASP A 177 26.59 -6.57 -1.94
CA ASP A 177 25.74 -7.19 -0.92
C ASP A 177 25.81 -6.36 0.37
N LEU A 178 25.01 -6.74 1.34
CA LEU A 178 24.87 -5.99 2.60
C LEU A 178 26.16 -6.00 3.42
N GLU A 179 26.92 -7.11 3.43
CA GLU A 179 28.16 -7.23 4.19
C GLU A 179 29.22 -6.28 3.63
N SER A 180 29.47 -6.32 2.33
CA SER A 180 30.41 -5.41 1.64
C SER A 180 30.00 -3.95 1.71
N PHE A 181 28.69 -3.67 1.72
CA PHE A 181 28.17 -2.30 1.96
C PHE A 181 28.51 -1.82 3.37
N ILE A 182 28.26 -2.63 4.41
CA ILE A 182 28.56 -2.26 5.79
C ILE A 182 30.06 -1.99 5.96
N GLU A 183 30.91 -2.84 5.40
CA GLU A 183 32.36 -2.63 5.44
C GLU A 183 32.79 -1.33 4.75
N TYR A 184 32.25 -1.08 3.55
CA TYR A 184 32.55 0.14 2.80
C TYR A 184 32.08 1.39 3.56
N ALA A 185 30.85 1.38 4.09
CA ALA A 185 30.22 2.51 4.75
C ALA A 185 30.83 2.86 6.13
N LYS A 186 31.58 1.95 6.75
CA LYS A 186 32.37 2.24 7.96
C LYS A 186 33.51 3.24 7.69
N GLU A 187 34.12 3.14 6.53
CA GLU A 187 35.29 3.94 6.16
C GLU A 187 34.95 5.11 5.25
N ASN A 188 33.80 5.04 4.56
CA ASN A 188 33.38 6.02 3.55
C ASN A 188 31.97 6.54 3.84
N PRO A 189 31.76 7.85 3.81
CA PRO A 189 30.42 8.39 3.84
C PRO A 189 29.58 7.92 2.64
N VAL A 190 28.35 7.52 2.88
CA VAL A 190 27.37 7.15 1.86
C VAL A 190 26.11 8.00 2.01
N LEU A 191 25.44 8.30 0.92
CA LEU A 191 24.29 9.20 0.88
C LEU A 191 23.01 8.43 0.60
N ILE A 192 21.96 8.80 1.32
CA ILE A 192 20.56 8.46 1.01
C ILE A 192 19.77 9.74 0.79
N ALA A 193 18.69 9.68 0.02
CA ALA A 193 17.71 10.76 -0.03
C ALA A 193 16.47 10.36 0.76
N SER A 194 15.94 11.26 1.59
CA SER A 194 14.73 11.05 2.38
C SER A 194 13.96 12.35 2.57
N MET A 195 12.67 12.27 2.93
CA MET A 195 11.79 13.44 3.05
C MET A 195 12.14 14.36 4.22
N ALA A 196 12.82 13.84 5.24
CA ALA A 196 13.30 14.63 6.36
C ALA A 196 14.57 14.01 6.95
N GLU A 197 15.27 14.80 7.76
CA GLU A 197 16.34 14.30 8.62
C GLU A 197 15.83 14.22 10.05
N GLY A 198 16.07 13.09 10.73
CA GLY A 198 15.76 12.95 12.15
C GLY A 198 14.65 11.95 12.46
N ILE A 199 14.16 12.04 13.69
CA ILE A 199 13.29 11.04 14.33
C ILE A 199 11.94 10.84 13.63
N THR A 200 11.42 11.85 12.94
CA THR A 200 10.11 11.79 12.28
C THR A 200 10.12 11.13 10.91
N ASP A 201 11.29 10.74 10.42
CA ASP A 201 11.45 10.12 9.10
C ASP A 201 11.95 8.67 9.22
N GLY A 202 11.39 7.75 8.37
CA GLY A 202 11.68 6.32 8.40
C GLY A 202 13.07 5.97 7.92
N ASP A 203 13.45 6.55 6.80
CA ASP A 203 14.71 6.25 6.15
C ASP A 203 15.87 6.86 6.93
N SER A 204 15.65 8.07 7.49
CA SER A 204 16.59 8.72 8.41
C SER A 204 16.82 7.88 9.67
N THR A 205 15.74 7.30 10.24
CA THR A 205 15.85 6.40 11.40
C THR A 205 16.56 5.10 11.04
N THR A 206 16.31 4.55 9.86
CA THR A 206 17.01 3.36 9.36
C THR A 206 18.50 3.65 9.18
N ALA A 207 18.87 4.80 8.62
CA ALA A 207 20.24 5.24 8.48
C ALA A 207 20.94 5.38 9.83
N GLU A 208 20.27 6.00 10.82
CA GLU A 208 20.81 6.16 12.15
C GLU A 208 20.98 4.81 12.87
N TRP A 209 20.04 3.88 12.70
CA TRP A 209 20.18 2.52 13.20
C TRP A 209 21.42 1.82 12.64
N PHE A 210 21.67 1.92 11.32
CA PHE A 210 22.89 1.38 10.70
C PHE A 210 24.14 2.03 11.27
N ASN A 211 24.16 3.34 11.43
CA ASN A 211 25.28 4.08 11.97
C ASN A 211 25.63 3.63 13.39
N GLN A 212 24.60 3.45 14.24
CA GLN A 212 24.80 3.01 15.62
C GLN A 212 25.19 1.54 15.74
N THR A 213 24.54 0.67 14.97
CA THR A 213 24.70 -0.79 15.08
C THR A 213 25.99 -1.26 14.45
N PHE A 214 26.33 -0.75 13.27
CA PHE A 214 27.46 -1.22 12.48
C PHE A 214 28.63 -0.22 12.41
N GLY A 215 28.45 1.00 12.89
CA GLY A 215 29.47 2.05 12.81
C GLY A 215 29.62 2.63 11.41
N THR A 216 28.58 2.60 10.60
CA THR A 216 28.56 3.18 9.24
C THR A 216 28.49 4.70 9.27
N GLN A 217 28.66 5.35 8.12
CA GLN A 217 28.62 6.80 7.97
C GLN A 217 27.56 7.18 6.93
N ILE A 218 26.31 6.72 7.12
CA ILE A 218 25.19 7.08 6.25
C ILE A 218 24.73 8.50 6.58
N LYS A 219 24.55 9.33 5.55
CA LYS A 219 24.08 10.70 5.65
C LYS A 219 22.83 10.91 4.82
N VAL A 220 21.90 11.68 5.36
CA VAL A 220 20.62 12.01 4.73
C VAL A 220 20.75 13.28 3.91
N VAL A 221 20.19 13.27 2.70
CA VAL A 221 19.97 14.43 1.84
C VAL A 221 18.45 14.66 1.80
N PRO A 222 17.95 15.75 2.38
CA PRO A 222 16.51 16.03 2.37
C PRO A 222 15.96 16.29 0.97
N VAL A 223 14.77 15.73 0.67
CA VAL A 223 14.04 15.90 -0.58
C VAL A 223 12.54 16.08 -0.31
N ASP A 224 11.79 16.58 -1.30
CA ASP A 224 10.36 16.89 -1.12
C ASP A 224 9.44 15.66 -1.19
N GLY A 225 9.94 14.50 -1.68
CA GLY A 225 9.12 13.29 -1.78
C GLY A 225 9.89 12.05 -2.22
N THR A 226 9.23 10.89 -2.12
CA THR A 226 9.80 9.58 -2.50
C THR A 226 10.16 9.50 -3.99
N SER A 227 9.41 10.20 -4.85
CA SER A 227 9.74 10.29 -6.28
C SER A 227 11.06 10.99 -6.54
N ASP A 228 11.37 12.05 -5.77
CA ASP A 228 12.63 12.78 -5.87
C ASP A 228 13.79 11.94 -5.31
N ALA A 229 13.58 11.26 -4.19
CA ALA A 229 14.54 10.31 -3.62
C ALA A 229 14.92 9.22 -4.63
N ARG A 230 13.91 8.61 -5.27
CA ARG A 230 14.12 7.60 -6.30
C ARG A 230 14.87 8.16 -7.51
N ALA A 231 14.51 9.36 -7.99
CA ALA A 231 15.17 9.99 -9.12
C ALA A 231 16.65 10.28 -8.82
N MET A 232 16.99 10.78 -7.65
CA MET A 232 18.38 11.02 -7.21
C MET A 232 19.15 9.69 -7.12
N PHE A 233 18.54 8.64 -6.57
CA PHE A 233 19.17 7.32 -6.50
C PHE A 233 19.48 6.76 -7.90
N LEU A 234 18.51 6.76 -8.80
CA LEU A 234 18.71 6.26 -10.17
C LEU A 234 19.70 7.11 -10.99
N ALA A 235 19.80 8.41 -10.70
CA ALA A 235 20.81 9.29 -11.30
C ALA A 235 22.23 9.09 -10.74
N GLY A 236 22.37 8.40 -9.60
CA GLY A 236 23.64 8.22 -8.91
C GLY A 236 24.06 9.39 -8.02
N ASP A 237 23.13 10.30 -7.71
CA ASP A 237 23.37 11.42 -6.79
C ASP A 237 23.32 10.96 -5.32
N THR A 238 22.71 9.80 -5.05
CA THR A 238 22.77 9.08 -3.78
C THR A 238 23.23 7.64 -3.99
N ASP A 239 23.72 7.02 -2.94
CA ASP A 239 24.42 5.73 -3.02
C ASP A 239 23.48 4.53 -2.82
N VAL A 240 22.55 4.67 -1.89
CA VAL A 240 21.63 3.63 -1.42
C VAL A 240 20.21 4.18 -1.42
N TYR A 241 19.24 3.30 -1.62
CA TYR A 241 17.83 3.62 -1.58
C TYR A 241 17.13 2.79 -0.49
N PHE A 242 16.58 3.49 0.48
CA PHE A 242 15.59 2.92 1.39
C PHE A 242 14.21 3.25 0.83
N ALA A 243 13.35 2.26 0.72
CA ALA A 243 12.02 2.41 0.16
C ALA A 243 11.13 1.24 0.56
N SER A 244 9.85 1.29 0.26
CA SER A 244 8.97 0.15 0.49
C SER A 244 9.14 -0.93 -0.60
N VAL A 245 8.69 -2.16 -0.30
CA VAL A 245 8.63 -3.26 -1.28
C VAL A 245 7.82 -2.83 -2.50
N ALA A 246 6.68 -2.19 -2.31
CA ALA A 246 5.83 -1.70 -3.40
C ALA A 246 6.54 -0.69 -4.31
N ASP A 247 7.38 0.18 -3.74
CA ASP A 247 8.10 1.21 -4.50
C ASP A 247 9.23 0.64 -5.36
N VAL A 248 9.86 -0.46 -4.94
CA VAL A 248 11.03 -1.03 -5.61
C VAL A 248 10.69 -2.17 -6.56
N LYS A 249 9.59 -2.91 -6.32
CA LYS A 249 9.27 -4.17 -7.01
C LYS A 249 9.37 -4.09 -8.53
N ALA A 250 8.77 -3.10 -9.15
CA ALA A 250 8.78 -2.94 -10.60
C ALA A 250 10.20 -2.70 -11.16
N SER A 251 11.01 -1.89 -10.47
CA SER A 251 12.39 -1.59 -10.89
C SER A 251 13.34 -2.76 -10.61
N TYR A 252 13.10 -3.51 -9.54
CA TYR A 252 13.81 -4.74 -9.23
C TYR A 252 13.55 -5.80 -10.34
N ASP A 253 12.30 -6.03 -10.70
CA ASP A 253 11.92 -6.95 -11.78
C ASP A 253 12.50 -6.54 -13.14
N ALA A 254 12.63 -5.23 -13.38
CA ALA A 254 13.25 -4.68 -14.58
C ALA A 254 14.80 -4.75 -14.57
N GLY A 255 15.42 -5.14 -13.44
CA GLY A 255 16.86 -5.20 -13.28
C GLY A 255 17.53 -3.81 -13.19
N GLU A 256 16.78 -2.77 -12.82
CA GLU A 256 17.30 -1.41 -12.65
C GLU A 256 17.99 -1.23 -11.29
N MET A 257 17.63 -2.06 -10.31
CA MET A 257 18.20 -2.08 -8.97
C MET A 257 18.29 -3.49 -8.39
N ASN A 258 19.12 -3.67 -7.38
CA ASN A 258 19.28 -4.88 -6.60
C ASN A 258 18.78 -4.62 -5.19
N VAL A 259 17.73 -5.32 -4.75
CA VAL A 259 17.29 -5.32 -3.35
C VAL A 259 18.17 -6.29 -2.57
N VAL A 260 18.70 -5.85 -1.42
CA VAL A 260 19.69 -6.62 -0.66
C VAL A 260 19.21 -7.12 0.70
N CYS A 261 18.21 -6.47 1.28
CA CYS A 261 17.50 -6.98 2.46
C CYS A 261 16.11 -6.35 2.60
N VAL A 262 15.24 -7.04 3.35
CA VAL A 262 13.94 -6.56 3.82
C VAL A 262 14.01 -6.30 5.32
N PHE A 263 13.48 -5.19 5.79
CA PHE A 263 13.42 -4.83 7.22
C PHE A 263 12.16 -5.40 7.89
N ALA A 264 12.02 -6.71 7.85
CA ALA A 264 10.89 -7.47 8.35
C ALA A 264 11.33 -8.67 9.19
N GLU A 265 10.40 -9.25 9.95
CA GLU A 265 10.63 -10.50 10.68
C GLU A 265 10.77 -11.70 9.72
N GLU A 266 9.92 -11.73 8.70
CA GLU A 266 9.91 -12.73 7.64
C GLU A 266 10.18 -12.08 6.28
N ARG A 267 10.57 -12.89 5.29
CA ARG A 267 10.79 -12.41 3.92
C ARG A 267 9.47 -11.97 3.30
N SER A 268 9.51 -10.90 2.50
CA SER A 268 8.34 -10.46 1.74
C SER A 268 7.88 -11.53 0.75
N SER A 269 6.57 -11.73 0.64
CA SER A 269 5.95 -12.62 -0.34
C SER A 269 6.23 -12.18 -1.78
N PHE A 270 6.47 -10.89 -1.99
CA PHE A 270 6.83 -10.30 -3.29
C PHE A 270 8.32 -10.44 -3.63
N LEU A 271 9.18 -10.68 -2.63
CA LEU A 271 10.63 -10.76 -2.76
C LEU A 271 11.17 -11.98 -1.97
N PRO A 272 10.68 -13.21 -2.23
CA PRO A 272 10.97 -14.37 -1.40
C PRO A 272 12.43 -14.79 -1.41
N GLU A 273 13.20 -14.38 -2.42
CA GLU A 273 14.65 -14.63 -2.53
C GLU A 273 15.50 -13.64 -1.71
N ILE A 274 14.92 -12.47 -1.33
CA ILE A 274 15.65 -11.44 -0.59
C ILE A 274 15.64 -11.78 0.92
N PRO A 275 16.81 -11.82 1.58
CA PRO A 275 16.86 -12.11 3.00
C PRO A 275 16.30 -10.96 3.84
N THR A 276 15.84 -11.26 5.05
CA THR A 276 15.58 -10.23 6.06
C THR A 276 16.89 -9.67 6.59
N ILE A 277 16.84 -8.48 7.21
CA ILE A 277 18.01 -7.88 7.87
C ILE A 277 18.58 -8.83 8.95
N LYS A 278 17.70 -9.54 9.67
CA LYS A 278 18.11 -10.54 10.67
C LYS A 278 18.82 -11.73 10.06
N GLU A 279 18.32 -12.27 8.95
CA GLU A 279 19.00 -13.36 8.24
C GLU A 279 20.37 -12.95 7.72
N ALA A 280 20.51 -11.71 7.25
CA ALA A 280 21.73 -11.20 6.63
C ALA A 280 22.79 -10.76 7.65
N THR A 281 22.40 -10.25 8.82
CA THR A 281 23.34 -9.63 9.78
C THR A 281 23.30 -10.24 11.17
N GLY A 282 22.23 -10.94 11.54
CA GLY A 282 21.95 -11.39 12.90
C GLY A 282 21.30 -10.33 13.79
N GLU A 283 21.19 -9.09 13.33
CA GLU A 283 20.59 -7.97 14.06
C GLU A 283 19.10 -7.78 13.69
N GLU A 284 18.29 -7.43 14.66
CA GLU A 284 16.86 -7.21 14.48
C GLU A 284 16.53 -5.73 14.30
N PHE A 285 15.91 -5.40 13.17
CA PHE A 285 15.34 -4.09 12.91
C PHE A 285 14.16 -4.22 11.95
N TYR A 286 13.04 -3.64 12.34
CA TYR A 286 11.80 -3.69 11.54
C TYR A 286 11.38 -2.27 11.15
N ALA A 287 11.23 -2.06 9.85
CA ALA A 287 10.76 -0.79 9.29
C ALA A 287 9.66 -1.07 8.26
N TYR A 288 8.50 -0.50 8.49
CA TYR A 288 7.30 -0.69 7.66
C TYR A 288 6.39 0.52 7.68
N ALA A 289 5.52 0.60 6.69
CA ALA A 289 4.38 1.50 6.66
C ALA A 289 3.11 0.70 6.96
N ALA A 290 2.58 0.84 8.19
CA ALA A 290 1.24 0.37 8.53
C ALA A 290 0.22 1.42 8.07
N ARG A 291 -0.79 1.00 7.29
CA ARG A 291 -1.84 1.86 6.74
C ARG A 291 -3.19 1.23 6.98
N GLY A 292 -4.03 1.89 7.74
CA GLY A 292 -5.35 1.37 8.08
C GLY A 292 -6.34 2.50 8.37
N TYR A 293 -7.33 2.18 9.18
CA TYR A 293 -8.51 3.00 9.38
C TYR A 293 -8.77 3.27 10.86
N PHE A 294 -9.41 4.40 11.14
CA PHE A 294 -9.78 4.80 12.49
C PHE A 294 -11.06 5.64 12.50
N TYR A 295 -11.68 5.67 13.65
CA TYR A 295 -12.66 6.68 14.04
C TYR A 295 -12.06 7.67 15.04
N PRO A 296 -12.52 8.93 15.10
CA PRO A 296 -12.23 9.79 16.25
C PRO A 296 -12.82 9.17 17.52
N ALA A 297 -12.19 9.40 18.67
CA ALA A 297 -12.64 8.85 19.93
C ALA A 297 -14.08 9.26 20.28
N GLY A 298 -14.88 8.27 20.72
CA GLY A 298 -16.26 8.47 21.17
C GLY A 298 -17.34 8.10 20.15
N VAL A 299 -16.98 7.39 19.07
CA VAL A 299 -17.94 6.64 18.25
C VAL A 299 -18.43 5.43 19.05
N ASP A 300 -19.69 5.04 18.87
CA ASP A 300 -20.30 3.90 19.53
C ASP A 300 -19.52 2.61 19.27
N GLU A 301 -19.21 1.85 20.34
CA GLU A 301 -18.39 0.64 20.26
C GLU A 301 -19.01 -0.45 19.35
N GLU A 302 -20.36 -0.51 19.26
CA GLU A 302 -21.04 -1.46 18.36
C GLU A 302 -20.80 -1.07 16.88
N ILE A 303 -20.75 0.23 16.57
CA ILE A 303 -20.41 0.73 15.24
C ILE A 303 -18.94 0.47 14.93
N VAL A 304 -18.04 0.71 15.88
CA VAL A 304 -16.60 0.42 15.73
C VAL A 304 -16.37 -1.05 15.40
N SER A 305 -16.96 -1.97 16.19
CA SER A 305 -16.87 -3.41 15.97
C SER A 305 -17.44 -3.82 14.62
N PHE A 306 -18.63 -3.35 14.29
CA PHE A 306 -19.29 -3.66 13.01
C PHE A 306 -18.46 -3.24 11.81
N MET A 307 -17.89 -2.03 11.83
CA MET A 307 -17.05 -1.54 10.72
C MET A 307 -15.71 -2.25 10.64
N THR A 308 -15.12 -2.61 11.78
CA THR A 308 -13.91 -3.45 11.82
C THR A 308 -14.18 -4.79 11.15
N ASP A 309 -15.24 -5.48 11.52
CA ASP A 309 -15.63 -6.77 10.92
C ASP A 309 -15.91 -6.64 9.41
N ALA A 310 -16.58 -5.55 8.99
CA ALA A 310 -16.82 -5.28 7.59
C ALA A 310 -15.53 -5.07 6.78
N MET A 311 -14.55 -4.36 7.33
CA MET A 311 -13.24 -4.16 6.71
C MET A 311 -12.43 -5.46 6.64
N LEU A 312 -12.40 -6.24 7.72
CA LEU A 312 -11.74 -7.55 7.74
C LEU A 312 -12.35 -8.47 6.69
N LYS A 313 -13.68 -8.51 6.60
CA LYS A 313 -14.38 -9.28 5.57
C LYS A 313 -14.08 -8.80 4.14
N ALA A 314 -13.93 -7.49 3.91
CA ALA A 314 -13.51 -6.96 2.62
C ALA A 314 -12.10 -7.43 2.23
N MET A 315 -11.19 -7.53 3.20
CA MET A 315 -9.82 -7.98 3.00
C MET A 315 -9.69 -9.51 2.79
N GLU A 316 -10.74 -10.28 3.05
CA GLU A 316 -10.82 -11.72 2.73
C GLU A 316 -11.31 -11.98 1.29
N ASP A 317 -11.86 -10.96 0.61
CA ASP A 317 -12.37 -11.11 -0.76
C ASP A 317 -11.22 -11.39 -1.75
N PRO A 318 -11.30 -12.47 -2.55
CA PRO A 318 -10.23 -12.82 -3.49
C PRO A 318 -9.94 -11.73 -4.53
N ALA A 319 -10.96 -10.98 -4.99
CA ALA A 319 -10.77 -9.91 -5.96
C ALA A 319 -10.09 -8.70 -5.31
N TYR A 320 -10.41 -8.42 -4.05
CA TYR A 320 -9.72 -7.40 -3.25
C TYR A 320 -8.23 -7.76 -3.08
N ILE A 321 -7.94 -8.99 -2.67
CA ILE A 321 -6.58 -9.50 -2.50
C ILE A 321 -5.79 -9.42 -3.81
N GLU A 322 -6.38 -9.87 -4.92
CA GLU A 322 -5.73 -9.80 -6.24
C GLU A 322 -5.40 -8.35 -6.64
N ASN A 323 -6.34 -7.42 -6.43
CA ASN A 323 -6.11 -6.00 -6.72
C ASN A 323 -4.98 -5.40 -5.88
N MET A 324 -4.93 -5.69 -4.58
CA MET A 324 -3.88 -5.19 -3.69
C MET A 324 -2.51 -5.80 -4.04
N HIS A 325 -2.45 -7.09 -4.32
CA HIS A 325 -1.23 -7.76 -4.76
C HIS A 325 -0.72 -7.23 -6.11
N ALA A 326 -1.63 -6.91 -7.06
CA ALA A 326 -1.24 -6.30 -8.33
C ALA A 326 -0.56 -4.92 -8.15
N LEU A 327 -0.80 -4.26 -7.03
CA LEU A 327 -0.17 -3.00 -6.64
C LEU A 327 1.13 -3.20 -5.83
N GLY A 328 1.52 -4.45 -5.55
CA GLY A 328 2.67 -4.78 -4.72
C GLY A 328 2.46 -4.50 -3.22
N LEU A 329 1.20 -4.41 -2.78
CA LEU A 329 0.85 -4.11 -1.39
C LEU A 329 0.57 -5.41 -0.62
N GLU A 330 1.35 -5.69 0.42
CA GLU A 330 1.09 -6.79 1.34
C GLU A 330 -0.07 -6.42 2.26
N LEU A 331 -1.08 -7.30 2.27
CA LEU A 331 -2.22 -7.14 3.15
C LEU A 331 -1.85 -7.56 4.57
N ASP A 332 -2.37 -6.80 5.52
CA ASP A 332 -2.34 -7.13 6.92
C ASP A 332 -3.74 -6.89 7.50
N ASN A 333 -4.25 -7.82 8.26
CA ASN A 333 -5.59 -7.78 8.83
C ASN A 333 -5.57 -7.66 10.36
N THR A 334 -4.50 -7.15 10.95
CA THR A 334 -4.50 -6.80 12.36
C THR A 334 -5.54 -5.72 12.65
N SER A 335 -6.18 -5.77 13.81
CA SER A 335 -7.27 -4.86 14.15
C SER A 335 -7.30 -4.52 15.64
N GLY A 336 -8.01 -3.45 15.98
CA GLY A 336 -8.19 -3.03 17.37
C GLY A 336 -6.84 -2.86 18.09
N ALA A 337 -6.71 -3.46 19.28
CA ALA A 337 -5.53 -3.33 20.12
C ALA A 337 -4.22 -3.83 19.47
N GLU A 338 -4.28 -4.86 18.61
CA GLU A 338 -3.09 -5.36 17.92
C GLU A 338 -2.61 -4.34 16.87
N TYR A 339 -3.53 -3.66 16.20
CA TYR A 339 -3.16 -2.59 15.26
C TYR A 339 -2.62 -1.35 16.00
N GLU A 340 -3.18 -1.00 17.13
CA GLU A 340 -2.67 0.07 18.00
C GLU A 340 -1.24 -0.22 18.47
N GLU A 341 -0.98 -1.46 18.94
CA GLU A 341 0.37 -1.93 19.30
C GLU A 341 1.34 -1.85 18.12
N LEU A 342 0.90 -2.24 16.92
CA LEU A 342 1.70 -2.16 15.69
C LEU A 342 2.11 -0.72 15.37
N LEU A 343 1.20 0.26 15.50
CA LEU A 343 1.50 1.67 15.32
C LEU A 343 2.45 2.18 16.42
N GLY A 344 2.20 1.83 17.68
CA GLY A 344 3.02 2.23 18.82
C GLY A 344 4.46 1.72 18.76
N ALA A 345 4.66 0.48 18.33
CA ALA A 345 5.98 -0.15 18.22
C ALA A 345 6.95 0.63 17.30
N GLN A 346 6.42 1.34 16.29
CA GLN A 346 7.21 2.21 15.44
C GLN A 346 7.72 3.44 16.21
N ALA A 347 6.89 4.05 17.05
CA ALA A 347 7.30 5.17 17.89
C ALA A 347 8.37 4.75 18.90
N ASP A 348 8.20 3.61 19.57
CA ASP A 348 9.14 3.08 20.57
C ASP A 348 10.50 2.73 19.94
N THR A 349 10.51 2.16 18.74
CA THR A 349 11.74 1.89 18.00
C THR A 349 12.51 3.19 17.73
N ARG A 350 11.81 4.27 17.34
CA ARG A 350 12.43 5.58 17.11
C ARG A 350 12.93 6.20 18.39
N LYS A 351 12.13 6.21 19.46
CA LYS A 351 12.57 6.69 20.78
C LYS A 351 13.87 6.03 21.20
N ARG A 352 13.98 4.72 21.06
CA ARG A 352 15.20 3.95 21.38
C ARG A 352 16.40 4.37 20.55
N ILE A 353 16.24 4.50 19.22
CA ILE A 353 17.35 4.85 18.30
C ILE A 353 17.81 6.29 18.54
N TRP A 354 16.89 7.20 18.71
CA TRP A 354 17.19 8.62 18.86
C TRP A 354 17.42 9.06 20.31
N GLY A 355 17.32 8.14 21.29
CA GLY A 355 17.57 8.40 22.70
C GLY A 355 16.58 9.41 23.29
N VAL A 356 15.33 9.39 22.86
CA VAL A 356 14.24 10.23 23.34
C VAL A 356 13.40 9.43 24.33
N GLU A 357 13.04 10.03 25.51
CA GLU A 357 12.18 9.44 26.54
C GLU A 357 10.69 9.55 26.22
#